data_69b11aed6e5a356114d6970e348416ca
#
_entry.id   69b11aed6e5a356114d6970e348416ca
#
_cell.length_a   1.000
_cell.length_b   1.000
_cell.length_c   1.000
_cell.angle_alpha   90.00
_cell.angle_beta   90.00
_cell.angle_gamma   90.00
#
_symmetry.space_group_name_H-M   'P 1'
#
loop_
_entity.id
_entity.type
_entity.pdbx_description
1 polymer ?
#
loop_
_entity_poly.entity_id
_entity_poly.type
_entity_poly.pdbx_seq_one_letter_code
_entity_poly.pdbx_strand_id
1 'polypeptide(L)'
;IFIPGLLQTPEFARARVDAERTLGPVDYSADRAAAGRLGRQRMLRRPDGPTYHVVIDELAIRRATAPPEVLRAQLLHMAATVNGSPKMTAQVLPVTASIEAYGTPRSAFSIYTFADPGDPTVVTVDTVTDDLLLTEVEDVRRYADLFGRLRQAAMPTEESIELLIEIARDLAVRS
;
A
#
# COMPACT_ATOMS: atom_id res chain seq x y z
N ILE A 1 1.91 3.48 -8.91
CA ILE A 1 0.84 2.48 -8.68
C ILE A 1 1.53 1.19 -8.23
N PHE A 2 1.44 0.85 -6.94
CA PHE A 2 2.05 -0.37 -6.39
C PHE A 2 1.34 -0.82 -5.11
N ILE A 3 1.51 -2.10 -4.75
CA ILE A 3 1.03 -2.65 -3.48
C ILE A 3 1.93 -2.12 -2.35
N PRO A 4 1.36 -1.52 -1.28
CA PRO A 4 2.13 -0.96 -0.19
C PRO A 4 3.04 -1.98 0.50
N GLY A 5 4.28 -1.60 0.83
CA GLY A 5 5.28 -2.49 1.41
C GLY A 5 4.86 -3.16 2.72
N LEU A 6 3.99 -2.49 3.50
CA LEU A 6 3.43 -3.04 4.75
C LEU A 6 2.47 -4.22 4.53
N LEU A 7 1.97 -4.40 3.32
CA LEU A 7 1.08 -5.50 2.96
C LEU A 7 1.74 -6.54 2.04
N GLN A 8 3.03 -6.37 1.70
CA GLN A 8 3.73 -7.28 0.78
C GLN A 8 4.19 -8.57 1.47
N THR A 9 4.03 -9.70 0.78
CA THR A 9 4.71 -10.95 1.14
C THR A 9 6.20 -10.87 0.82
N PRO A 10 7.06 -11.70 1.47
CA PRO A 10 8.48 -11.75 1.12
C PRO A 10 8.74 -12.09 -0.35
N GLU A 11 7.97 -13.01 -0.91
CA GLU A 11 8.08 -13.47 -2.30
C GLU A 11 7.73 -12.36 -3.28
N PHE A 12 6.63 -11.64 -3.03
CA PHE A 12 6.26 -10.49 -3.85
C PHE A 12 7.30 -9.37 -3.73
N ALA A 13 7.81 -9.10 -2.53
CA ALA A 13 8.85 -8.11 -2.31
C ALA A 13 10.14 -8.43 -3.10
N ARG A 14 10.56 -9.71 -3.13
CA ARG A 14 11.71 -10.16 -3.93
C ARG A 14 11.44 -9.96 -5.43
N ALA A 15 10.29 -10.42 -5.93
CA ALA A 15 9.93 -10.27 -7.34
C ALA A 15 9.94 -8.78 -7.77
N ARG A 16 9.54 -7.86 -6.89
CA ARG A 16 9.61 -6.41 -7.18
C ARG A 16 11.04 -5.91 -7.28
N VAL A 17 11.92 -6.30 -6.37
CA VAL A 17 13.35 -5.92 -6.42
C VAL A 17 14.02 -6.47 -7.68
N ASP A 18 13.72 -7.73 -8.04
CA ASP A 18 14.26 -8.33 -9.25
C ASP A 18 13.78 -7.63 -10.52
N ALA A 19 12.52 -7.18 -10.54
CA ALA A 19 12.01 -6.36 -11.63
C ALA A 19 12.68 -4.97 -11.70
N GLU A 20 12.95 -4.32 -10.56
CA GLU A 20 13.65 -3.04 -10.50
C GLU A 20 15.09 -3.13 -11.04
N ARG A 21 15.78 -4.26 -10.79
CA ARG A 21 17.13 -4.51 -11.31
C ARG A 21 17.21 -4.55 -12.83
N THR A 22 16.11 -4.81 -13.52
CA THR A 22 16.08 -4.74 -14.99
C THR A 22 16.16 -3.31 -15.51
N LEU A 23 15.87 -2.31 -14.66
CA LEU A 23 15.93 -0.88 -15.00
C LEU A 23 17.27 -0.23 -14.63
N GLY A 24 18.08 -0.90 -13.83
CA GLY A 24 19.38 -0.41 -13.40
C GLY A 24 19.87 -1.05 -12.09
N PRO A 25 21.10 -0.73 -11.67
CA PRO A 25 21.63 -1.27 -10.41
C PRO A 25 20.82 -0.75 -9.22
N VAL A 26 20.50 -1.64 -8.27
CA VAL A 26 19.91 -1.31 -6.96
C VAL A 26 20.91 -1.62 -5.85
N ASP A 27 21.06 -0.69 -4.91
CA ASP A 27 22.09 -0.78 -3.85
C ASP A 27 21.69 -1.70 -2.68
N TYR A 28 20.63 -2.48 -2.82
CA TYR A 28 20.18 -3.41 -1.79
C TYR A 28 19.80 -4.79 -2.36
N SER A 29 19.92 -5.81 -1.53
CA SER A 29 19.50 -7.16 -1.90
C SER A 29 17.99 -7.34 -1.72
N ALA A 30 17.39 -8.24 -2.52
CA ALA A 30 15.98 -8.60 -2.41
C ALA A 30 15.64 -9.13 -1.00
N ASP A 31 16.55 -9.91 -0.39
CA ASP A 31 16.36 -10.42 0.97
C ASP A 31 16.39 -9.33 2.03
N ARG A 32 17.26 -8.33 1.89
CA ARG A 32 17.29 -7.17 2.80
C ARG A 32 16.01 -6.36 2.70
N ALA A 33 15.49 -6.15 1.48
CA ALA A 33 14.22 -5.47 1.26
C ALA A 33 13.06 -6.24 1.90
N ALA A 34 12.98 -7.56 1.69
CA ALA A 34 11.96 -8.42 2.29
C ALA A 34 12.04 -8.42 3.83
N ALA A 35 13.24 -8.54 4.40
CA ALA A 35 13.46 -8.51 5.85
C ALA A 35 13.04 -7.17 6.48
N GLY A 36 13.35 -6.05 5.83
CA GLY A 36 12.94 -4.71 6.27
C GLY A 36 11.42 -4.54 6.28
N ARG A 37 10.71 -5.07 5.26
CA ARG A 37 9.24 -5.06 5.21
C ARG A 37 8.62 -5.91 6.31
N LEU A 38 9.14 -7.13 6.55
CA LEU A 38 8.70 -7.99 7.64
C LEU A 38 8.91 -7.35 9.03
N GLY A 39 10.04 -6.66 9.22
CA GLY A 39 10.30 -5.92 10.45
C GLY A 39 9.22 -4.87 10.74
N ARG A 40 8.87 -4.07 9.74
CA ARG A 40 7.80 -3.06 9.88
C ARG A 40 6.41 -3.68 10.07
N GLN A 41 6.09 -4.78 9.40
CA GLN A 41 4.82 -5.49 9.58
C GLN A 41 4.63 -6.03 11.01
N ARG A 42 5.71 -6.45 11.68
CA ARG A 42 5.66 -6.90 13.09
C ARG A 42 5.18 -5.79 14.02
N MET A 43 5.48 -4.53 13.72
CA MET A 43 5.02 -3.39 14.52
C MET A 43 3.51 -3.23 14.45
N LEU A 44 2.90 -3.46 13.30
CA LEU A 44 1.44 -3.40 13.13
C LEU A 44 0.70 -4.48 13.92
N ARG A 45 1.35 -5.61 14.20
CA ARG A 45 0.76 -6.75 14.90
C ARG A 45 0.88 -6.66 16.43
N ARG A 46 1.58 -5.66 16.95
CA ARG A 46 1.69 -5.46 18.41
C ARG A 46 0.33 -5.03 18.99
N PRO A 47 0.00 -5.44 20.25
CA PRO A 47 -1.22 -4.99 20.92
C PRO A 47 -1.31 -3.46 21.02
N ASP A 48 -0.18 -2.78 21.22
CA ASP A 48 0.01 -1.33 21.27
C ASP A 48 0.45 -0.72 19.93
N GLY A 49 0.49 -1.53 18.85
CA GLY A 49 0.89 -1.09 17.52
C GLY A 49 -0.08 -0.08 16.90
N PRO A 50 0.39 0.67 15.89
CA PRO A 50 -0.40 1.71 15.24
C PRO A 50 -1.60 1.15 14.47
N THR A 51 -2.58 2.00 14.22
CA THR A 51 -3.60 1.75 13.20
C THR A 51 -3.04 2.04 11.82
N TYR A 52 -3.48 1.29 10.83
CA TYR A 52 -3.05 1.43 9.44
C TYR A 52 -4.26 1.51 8.52
N HIS A 53 -4.39 2.66 7.85
CA HIS A 53 -5.39 2.86 6.81
C HIS A 53 -4.70 3.02 5.47
N VAL A 54 -5.16 2.32 4.44
CA VAL A 54 -4.62 2.44 3.10
C VAL A 54 -5.72 2.45 2.04
N VAL A 55 -5.54 3.30 1.04
CA VAL A 55 -6.31 3.29 -0.22
C VAL A 55 -5.38 2.80 -1.31
N ILE A 56 -5.78 1.76 -2.02
CA ILE A 56 -5.00 1.08 -3.05
C ILE A 56 -5.72 1.27 -4.38
N ASP A 57 -5.04 1.85 -5.36
CA ASP A 57 -5.56 1.94 -6.72
C ASP A 57 -5.79 0.54 -7.31
N GLU A 58 -6.96 0.31 -7.91
CA GLU A 58 -7.33 -0.98 -8.49
C GLU A 58 -6.30 -1.49 -9.51
N LEU A 59 -5.65 -0.60 -10.26
CA LEU A 59 -4.60 -1.00 -11.20
C LEU A 59 -3.38 -1.60 -10.50
N ALA A 60 -3.12 -1.28 -9.22
CA ALA A 60 -2.02 -1.87 -8.47
C ALA A 60 -2.20 -3.37 -8.21
N ILE A 61 -3.45 -3.82 -8.12
CA ILE A 61 -3.80 -5.22 -7.83
C ILE A 61 -4.15 -6.04 -9.08
N ARG A 62 -4.50 -5.36 -10.19
CA ARG A 62 -4.83 -6.04 -11.47
C ARG A 62 -3.63 -6.17 -12.41
N ARG A 63 -2.64 -5.27 -12.30
CA ARG A 63 -1.47 -5.28 -13.19
C ARG A 63 -0.54 -6.45 -12.83
N ALA A 64 -0.11 -7.18 -13.83
CA ALA A 64 0.88 -8.25 -13.69
C ALA A 64 2.25 -7.68 -13.31
N THR A 65 2.49 -7.47 -12.03
CA THR A 65 3.72 -6.90 -11.46
C THR A 65 4.64 -7.93 -10.80
N ALA A 66 4.24 -9.20 -10.85
CA ALA A 66 4.97 -10.37 -10.38
C ALA A 66 4.45 -11.61 -11.15
N PRO A 67 5.11 -12.78 -11.07
CA PRO A 67 4.57 -14.04 -11.58
C PRO A 67 3.16 -14.29 -11.04
N PRO A 68 2.24 -14.90 -11.83
CA PRO A 68 0.83 -15.03 -11.46
C PRO A 68 0.60 -15.69 -10.10
N GLU A 69 1.36 -16.75 -9.79
CA GLU A 69 1.28 -17.47 -8.51
C GLU A 69 1.73 -16.60 -7.32
N VAL A 70 2.74 -15.75 -7.52
CA VAL A 70 3.24 -14.82 -6.51
C VAL A 70 2.23 -13.70 -6.28
N LEU A 71 1.67 -13.13 -7.36
CA LEU A 71 0.66 -12.10 -7.26
C LEU A 71 -0.62 -12.65 -6.61
N ARG A 72 -1.04 -13.85 -6.99
CA ARG A 72 -2.18 -14.53 -6.36
C ARG A 72 -1.98 -14.68 -4.84
N ALA A 73 -0.83 -15.23 -4.42
CA ALA A 73 -0.52 -15.38 -3.00
C ALA A 73 -0.48 -14.04 -2.27
N GLN A 74 0.03 -12.99 -2.91
CA GLN A 74 0.06 -11.63 -2.41
C GLN A 74 -1.36 -11.09 -2.15
N LEU A 75 -2.28 -11.23 -3.08
CA LEU A 75 -3.65 -10.73 -2.94
C LEU A 75 -4.42 -11.46 -1.81
N LEU A 76 -4.27 -12.78 -1.73
CA LEU A 76 -4.86 -13.57 -0.64
C LEU A 76 -4.26 -13.20 0.72
N HIS A 77 -2.95 -12.93 0.78
CA HIS A 77 -2.29 -12.45 2.00
C HIS A 77 -2.86 -11.10 2.45
N MET A 78 -3.08 -10.17 1.53
CA MET A 78 -3.68 -8.86 1.83
C MET A 78 -5.08 -9.03 2.41
N ALA A 79 -5.93 -9.81 1.74
CA ALA A 79 -7.29 -10.08 2.19
C ALA A 79 -7.31 -10.69 3.61
N ALA A 80 -6.47 -11.71 3.87
CA ALA A 80 -6.37 -12.35 5.18
C ALA A 80 -5.82 -11.41 6.26
N THR A 81 -4.82 -10.58 5.93
CA THR A 81 -4.20 -9.65 6.86
C THR A 81 -5.17 -8.57 7.32
N VAL A 82 -5.93 -7.99 6.38
CA VAL A 82 -6.92 -6.96 6.69
C VAL A 82 -8.09 -7.53 7.47
N ASN A 83 -8.65 -8.67 7.02
CA ASN A 83 -9.76 -9.33 7.71
C ASN A 83 -9.40 -9.80 9.14
N GLY A 84 -8.13 -10.13 9.37
CA GLY A 84 -7.63 -10.61 10.67
C GLY A 84 -7.24 -9.53 11.68
N SER A 85 -7.39 -8.23 11.35
CA SER A 85 -6.92 -7.15 12.22
C SER A 85 -7.88 -5.97 12.28
N PRO A 86 -8.45 -5.64 13.47
CA PRO A 86 -9.29 -4.45 13.62
C PRO A 86 -8.53 -3.13 13.50
N LYS A 87 -7.19 -3.17 13.49
CA LYS A 87 -6.33 -2.00 13.33
C LYS A 87 -5.94 -1.73 11.87
N MET A 88 -6.35 -2.60 10.95
CA MET A 88 -6.02 -2.48 9.54
C MET A 88 -7.27 -2.24 8.71
N THR A 89 -7.25 -1.20 7.90
CA THR A 89 -8.28 -0.89 6.91
C THR A 89 -7.62 -0.78 5.54
N ALA A 90 -8.03 -1.59 4.60
CA ALA A 90 -7.62 -1.44 3.21
C ALA A 90 -8.85 -1.28 2.32
N GLN A 91 -8.83 -0.23 1.53
CA GLN A 91 -9.88 0.11 0.58
C GLN A 91 -9.30 0.16 -0.82
N VAL A 92 -10.00 -0.41 -1.79
CA VAL A 92 -9.61 -0.32 -3.19
C VAL A 92 -10.31 0.87 -3.81
N LEU A 93 -9.55 1.71 -4.51
CA LEU A 93 -10.06 2.80 -5.33
C LEU A 93 -10.32 2.26 -6.73
N PRO A 94 -11.59 2.08 -7.15
CA PRO A 94 -11.92 1.57 -8.47
C PRO A 94 -11.41 2.50 -9.58
N VAL A 95 -11.07 1.93 -10.74
CA VAL A 95 -10.69 2.73 -11.93
C VAL A 95 -11.82 3.64 -12.40
N THR A 96 -13.05 3.32 -12.05
CA THR A 96 -14.26 4.08 -12.36
C THR A 96 -14.65 5.06 -11.26
N ALA A 97 -13.89 5.16 -10.17
CA ALA A 97 -14.24 6.01 -9.03
C ALA A 97 -14.26 7.47 -9.42
N SER A 98 -15.29 8.18 -8.96
CA SER A 98 -15.37 9.64 -9.05
C SER A 98 -14.81 10.25 -7.76
N ILE A 99 -13.65 10.90 -7.87
CA ILE A 99 -13.01 11.60 -6.76
C ILE A 99 -13.49 13.05 -6.76
N GLU A 100 -13.85 13.57 -5.60
CA GLU A 100 -14.27 14.96 -5.45
C GLU A 100 -13.21 15.92 -6.03
N ALA A 101 -13.67 16.88 -6.80
CA ALA A 101 -12.85 17.88 -7.52
C ALA A 101 -11.80 17.24 -8.46
N TYR A 102 -11.95 15.98 -8.86
CA TYR A 102 -11.06 15.24 -9.77
C TYR A 102 -9.59 15.18 -9.31
N GLY A 103 -9.36 15.36 -8.00
CA GLY A 103 -8.02 15.38 -7.42
C GLY A 103 -7.42 13.99 -7.30
N THR A 104 -6.34 13.70 -8.03
CA THR A 104 -5.59 12.46 -7.93
C THR A 104 -4.18 12.72 -7.41
N PRO A 105 -3.60 11.82 -6.61
CA PRO A 105 -2.21 11.94 -6.20
C PRO A 105 -1.27 11.74 -7.40
N ARG A 106 -0.20 12.53 -7.45
CA ARG A 106 0.84 12.38 -8.49
C ARG A 106 1.80 11.23 -8.18
N SER A 107 1.96 10.91 -6.90
CA SER A 107 2.82 9.85 -6.39
C SER A 107 2.15 9.19 -5.20
N ALA A 108 2.63 8.01 -4.81
CA ALA A 108 2.24 7.43 -3.54
C ALA A 108 2.74 8.29 -2.38
N PHE A 109 1.99 8.30 -1.31
CA PHE A 109 2.35 9.04 -0.10
C PHE A 109 1.88 8.30 1.14
N SER A 110 2.49 8.62 2.27
CA SER A 110 2.11 8.12 3.58
C SER A 110 2.02 9.26 4.57
N ILE A 111 1.02 9.22 5.44
CA ILE A 111 0.83 10.18 6.52
C ILE A 111 1.07 9.45 7.84
N TYR A 112 2.00 9.96 8.64
CA TYR A 112 2.34 9.42 9.94
C TYR A 112 1.88 10.39 11.02
N THR A 113 1.04 9.88 11.92
CA THR A 113 0.63 10.58 13.13
C THR A 113 1.19 9.85 14.34
N PHE A 114 1.60 10.58 15.36
CA PHE A 114 2.23 10.03 16.55
C PHE A 114 1.31 10.16 17.76
N ALA A 115 1.54 9.30 18.77
CA ALA A 115 0.73 9.31 19.98
C ALA A 115 1.00 10.54 20.87
N ASP A 116 2.22 11.06 20.83
CA ASP A 116 2.57 12.30 21.53
C ASP A 116 2.05 13.50 20.73
N PRO A 117 1.17 14.35 21.31
CA PRO A 117 0.67 15.55 20.65
C PRO A 117 1.77 16.58 20.30
N GLY A 118 2.93 16.48 20.93
CA GLY A 118 4.10 17.33 20.65
C GLY A 118 4.84 16.92 19.37
N ASP A 119 4.64 15.69 18.90
CA ASP A 119 5.27 15.22 17.68
C ASP A 119 4.49 15.71 16.44
N PRO A 120 5.17 16.31 15.46
CA PRO A 120 4.50 16.79 14.25
C PRO A 120 4.02 15.62 13.39
N THR A 121 2.86 15.78 12.77
CA THR A 121 2.43 14.87 11.67
C THR A 121 3.40 15.01 10.51
N VAL A 122 3.78 13.89 9.93
CA VAL A 122 4.76 13.81 8.84
C VAL A 122 4.12 13.17 7.61
N VAL A 123 4.37 13.74 6.45
CA VAL A 123 4.03 13.13 5.16
C VAL A 123 5.30 12.72 4.44
N THR A 124 5.34 11.47 3.96
CA THR A 124 6.36 11.03 3.01
C THR A 124 5.72 10.87 1.64
N VAL A 125 6.42 11.31 0.60
CA VAL A 125 5.99 11.15 -0.79
C VAL A 125 7.05 10.36 -1.53
N ASP A 126 6.66 9.20 -2.03
CA ASP A 126 7.56 8.31 -2.77
C ASP A 126 7.85 8.91 -4.16
N THR A 127 9.11 9.10 -4.49
CA THR A 127 9.54 9.50 -5.83
C THR A 127 10.41 8.40 -6.46
N VAL A 128 10.86 8.61 -7.69
CA VAL A 128 11.68 7.61 -8.39
C VAL A 128 13.10 7.55 -7.82
N THR A 129 13.60 8.66 -7.30
CA THR A 129 14.99 8.79 -6.84
C THR A 129 15.10 8.89 -5.32
N ASP A 130 14.23 9.66 -4.69
CA ASP A 130 14.29 9.96 -3.26
C ASP A 130 12.89 10.11 -2.68
N ASP A 131 12.73 9.88 -1.38
CA ASP A 131 11.49 10.17 -0.67
C ASP A 131 11.50 11.61 -0.16
N LEU A 132 10.43 12.35 -0.41
CA LEU A 132 10.24 13.68 0.16
C LEU A 132 9.63 13.54 1.56
N LEU A 133 10.20 14.27 2.52
CA LEU A 133 9.66 14.40 3.87
C LEU A 133 9.05 15.78 4.03
N LEU A 134 7.76 15.87 4.34
CA LEU A 134 7.02 17.11 4.50
C LEU A 134 6.49 17.21 5.94
N THR A 135 6.76 18.33 6.60
CA THR A 135 6.33 18.62 7.98
C THR A 135 5.59 19.95 8.11
N GLU A 136 5.58 20.75 7.03
CA GLU A 136 4.86 22.02 7.02
C GLU A 136 3.35 21.78 7.12
N VAL A 137 2.70 22.53 8.00
CA VAL A 137 1.27 22.34 8.34
C VAL A 137 0.37 22.41 7.11
N GLU A 138 0.64 23.30 6.17
CA GLU A 138 -0.16 23.44 4.94
C GLU A 138 -0.01 22.23 4.01
N ASP A 139 1.20 21.70 3.88
CA ASP A 139 1.45 20.50 3.07
C ASP A 139 0.81 19.28 3.71
N VAL A 140 0.99 19.08 5.00
CA VAL A 140 0.34 18.00 5.75
C VAL A 140 -1.17 18.05 5.59
N ARG A 141 -1.79 19.22 5.75
CA ARG A 141 -3.23 19.41 5.57
C ARG A 141 -3.68 19.06 4.16
N ARG A 142 -2.94 19.49 3.13
CA ARG A 142 -3.26 19.18 1.73
C ARG A 142 -3.28 17.68 1.45
N TYR A 143 -2.31 16.93 1.99
CA TYR A 143 -2.27 15.47 1.85
C TYR A 143 -3.35 14.77 2.68
N ALA A 144 -3.67 15.28 3.86
CA ALA A 144 -4.77 14.76 4.69
C ALA A 144 -6.13 14.93 3.99
N ASP A 145 -6.38 16.10 3.41
CA ASP A 145 -7.61 16.38 2.64
C ASP A 145 -7.70 15.47 1.40
N LEU A 146 -6.59 15.31 0.68
CA LEU A 146 -6.52 14.39 -0.46
C LEU A 146 -6.82 12.95 -0.04
N PHE A 147 -6.20 12.46 1.03
CA PHE A 147 -6.46 11.12 1.56
C PHE A 147 -7.93 10.93 1.96
N GLY A 148 -8.53 11.95 2.57
CA GLY A 148 -9.96 11.95 2.91
C GLY A 148 -10.86 11.73 1.69
N ARG A 149 -10.60 12.44 0.59
CA ARG A 149 -11.34 12.31 -0.67
C ARG A 149 -11.13 10.94 -1.33
N LEU A 150 -9.91 10.43 -1.32
CA LEU A 150 -9.62 9.09 -1.85
C LEU A 150 -10.38 8.02 -1.07
N ARG A 151 -10.42 8.11 0.26
CA ARG A 151 -11.17 7.18 1.11
C ARG A 151 -12.67 7.21 0.86
N GLN A 152 -13.24 8.38 0.61
CA GLN A 152 -14.67 8.54 0.29
C GLN A 152 -15.02 7.94 -1.07
N ALA A 153 -14.11 8.01 -2.04
CA ALA A 153 -14.30 7.47 -3.37
C ALA A 153 -13.97 5.96 -3.49
N ALA A 154 -13.26 5.41 -2.50
CA ALA A 154 -12.87 4.01 -2.48
C ALA A 154 -14.02 3.10 -2.01
N MET A 155 -13.95 1.84 -2.42
CA MET A 155 -14.87 0.78 -1.98
C MET A 155 -14.78 0.58 -0.46
N PRO A 156 -15.86 0.13 0.20
CA PRO A 156 -15.81 -0.36 1.58
C PRO A 156 -14.76 -1.47 1.74
N THR A 157 -14.26 -1.65 2.95
CA THR A 157 -13.21 -2.65 3.24
C THR A 157 -13.66 -4.06 2.89
N GLU A 158 -14.89 -4.42 3.20
CA GLU A 158 -15.46 -5.74 2.93
C GLU A 158 -15.51 -6.03 1.43
N GLU A 159 -16.01 -5.11 0.63
CA GLU A 159 -16.04 -5.23 -0.84
C GLU A 159 -14.61 -5.24 -1.43
N SER A 160 -13.69 -4.50 -0.83
CA SER A 160 -12.28 -4.49 -1.24
C SER A 160 -11.62 -5.85 -1.00
N ILE A 161 -11.93 -6.52 0.12
CA ILE A 161 -11.46 -7.87 0.42
C ILE A 161 -12.04 -8.88 -0.59
N GLU A 162 -13.32 -8.78 -0.91
CA GLU A 162 -13.97 -9.63 -1.90
C GLU A 162 -13.33 -9.49 -3.28
N LEU A 163 -13.06 -8.25 -3.71
CA LEU A 163 -12.37 -7.97 -4.97
C LEU A 163 -10.95 -8.56 -5.01
N LEU A 164 -10.17 -8.47 -3.92
CA LEU A 164 -8.86 -9.09 -3.84
C LEU A 164 -8.93 -10.61 -4.04
N ILE A 165 -9.92 -11.26 -3.43
CA ILE A 165 -10.13 -12.70 -3.54
C ILE A 165 -10.59 -13.08 -4.96
N GLU A 166 -11.47 -12.29 -5.56
CA GLU A 166 -11.94 -12.49 -6.94
C GLU A 166 -10.76 -12.44 -7.93
N ILE A 167 -9.95 -11.39 -7.89
CA ILE A 167 -8.77 -11.25 -8.76
C ILE A 167 -7.80 -12.43 -8.55
N ALA A 168 -7.60 -12.85 -7.29
CA ALA A 168 -6.74 -13.99 -6.99
C ALA A 168 -7.27 -15.32 -7.58
N ARG A 169 -8.59 -15.51 -7.67
CA ARG A 169 -9.22 -16.66 -8.33
C ARG A 169 -9.01 -16.62 -9.85
N ASP A 170 -9.19 -15.45 -10.45
CA ASP A 170 -8.99 -15.29 -11.90
C ASP A 170 -7.54 -15.57 -12.32
N LEU A 171 -6.56 -15.23 -11.49
CA LEU A 171 -5.16 -15.57 -11.73
C LEU A 171 -4.91 -17.09 -11.71
N ALA A 172 -5.64 -17.85 -10.90
CA ALA A 172 -5.51 -19.31 -10.85
C ALA A 172 -6.05 -20.02 -12.11
N VAL A 173 -7.00 -19.40 -12.83
CA VAL A 173 -7.59 -19.98 -14.05
C VAL A 173 -6.71 -19.72 -15.28
N ARG A 174 -5.84 -18.72 -15.21
CA ARG A 174 -4.94 -18.32 -16.33
C ARG A 174 -3.55 -18.95 -16.26
N SER A 175 -3.24 -19.65 -15.18
CA SER A 175 -1.98 -20.38 -14.93
C SER A 175 -2.09 -21.81 -15.35
#